data_1ca23654e7d5d347da363de78696e309
#
_entry.id   1ca23654e7d5d347da363de78696e309
#
_cell.length_a   1.000
_cell.length_b   1.000
_cell.length_c   1.000
_cell.angle_alpha   90.00
_cell.angle_beta   90.00
_cell.angle_gamma   90.00
#
_symmetry.space_group_name_H-M   'P 1'
#
loop_
_entity.id
_entity.type
_entity.pdbx_description
1 polymer ?
#
loop_
_entity_poly.entity_id
_entity_poly.type
_entity_poly.pdbx_seq_one_letter_code
_entity_poly.pdbx_strand_id
1 'polypeptide(L)'
;MKKIAISLSIVLFAIFFFFYLQLQQAKTLVVEQLARRDIKLEAVSLNFFPHLSISLEQVKYHAVSAKKIEGKLSFFSFIFGNPMLDEIQIQQASFTENALNSANIRMAFSDFPLKQFLRKDLILNGTHHVWVTLEKPVYGNATTFDFIFNKGNIALRQKGESLIQFDDVQLNQQKLGYIEIHADLTKPQKLAIAYIRPICATNCLAILKFNSYLQKSVVNFSGKNFPLKQLLALLNFPQTMTGTSDFNTQLAFTNSELIEGKFDFNARDGELLGLNLLDMAAQYLPINYNSDLTASRNMNTPYERFESNLSLENHLLKVDKISLKTTALLGEGSGAIDLDNVQCDVNLTLRSTNEKYKKLALPIRFFDSCYAPQYKLNIDKNFRHQLKELIKEKLK
;
A
#
# COMPACT_ATOMS: atom_id res chain seq x y z
N MET A 1 -57.29 14.81 28.06
CA MET A 1 -55.85 15.11 27.76
C MET A 1 -54.89 14.48 28.76
N LYS A 2 -55.06 14.60 30.10
CA LYS A 2 -54.12 13.98 31.07
C LYS A 2 -53.95 12.47 30.98
N LYS A 3 -55.03 11.70 30.73
CA LYS A 3 -54.98 10.22 30.59
C LYS A 3 -54.21 9.78 29.33
N ILE A 4 -54.35 10.52 28.22
CA ILE A 4 -53.61 10.26 26.96
C ILE A 4 -52.12 10.58 27.13
N ALA A 5 -51.78 11.64 27.82
CA ALA A 5 -50.38 12.01 28.10
C ALA A 5 -49.69 10.99 29.00
N ILE A 6 -50.39 10.45 30.02
CA ILE A 6 -49.88 9.39 30.91
C ILE A 6 -49.69 8.09 30.12
N SER A 7 -50.66 7.67 29.29
CA SER A 7 -50.54 6.51 28.46
C SER A 7 -49.40 6.61 27.48
N LEU A 8 -49.20 7.77 26.83
CA LEU A 8 -48.10 8.04 25.91
C LEU A 8 -46.73 7.98 26.61
N SER A 9 -46.64 8.54 27.84
CA SER A 9 -45.42 8.49 28.64
C SER A 9 -45.04 7.07 29.05
N ILE A 10 -46.05 6.22 29.41
CA ILE A 10 -45.80 4.84 29.76
C ILE A 10 -45.29 4.05 28.52
N VAL A 11 -45.89 4.27 27.35
CA VAL A 11 -45.46 3.64 26.10
C VAL A 11 -44.04 4.05 25.73
N LEU A 12 -43.71 5.34 25.80
CA LEU A 12 -42.39 5.85 25.57
C LEU A 12 -41.37 5.29 26.57
N PHE A 13 -41.70 5.21 27.84
CA PHE A 13 -40.87 4.59 28.87
C PHE A 13 -40.63 3.09 28.60
N ALA A 14 -41.67 2.35 28.23
CA ALA A 14 -41.54 0.93 27.88
C ALA A 14 -40.67 0.68 26.65
N ILE A 15 -40.80 1.55 25.62
CA ILE A 15 -39.94 1.53 24.44
C ILE A 15 -38.50 1.80 24.84
N PHE A 16 -38.25 2.88 25.63
CA PHE A 16 -36.91 3.24 26.08
C PHE A 16 -36.28 2.14 26.94
N PHE A 17 -37.04 1.54 27.84
CA PHE A 17 -36.60 0.43 28.68
C PHE A 17 -36.26 -0.82 27.84
N PHE A 18 -37.09 -1.14 26.84
CA PHE A 18 -36.80 -2.23 25.91
C PHE A 18 -35.50 -2.01 25.16
N PHE A 19 -35.26 -0.79 24.67
CA PHE A 19 -34.00 -0.42 24.03
C PHE A 19 -32.81 -0.56 24.97
N TYR A 20 -32.96 -0.13 26.21
CA TYR A 20 -31.90 -0.25 27.21
C TYR A 20 -31.52 -1.72 27.44
N LEU A 21 -32.51 -2.60 27.56
CA LEU A 21 -32.29 -4.05 27.74
C LEU A 21 -31.58 -4.68 26.54
N GLN A 22 -31.97 -4.32 25.30
CA GLN A 22 -31.34 -4.80 24.08
C GLN A 22 -29.87 -4.37 23.99
N LEU A 23 -29.60 -3.16 24.38
CA LEU A 23 -28.23 -2.63 24.44
C LEU A 23 -27.36 -3.33 25.48
N GLN A 24 -27.90 -3.57 26.67
CA GLN A 24 -27.17 -4.33 27.69
C GLN A 24 -26.87 -5.75 27.23
N GLN A 25 -27.81 -6.41 26.55
CA GLN A 25 -27.57 -7.72 25.94
C GLN A 25 -26.48 -7.67 24.86
N ALA A 26 -26.52 -6.67 23.98
CA ALA A 26 -25.48 -6.48 22.96
C ALA A 26 -24.10 -6.23 23.60
N LYS A 27 -24.03 -5.40 24.63
CA LYS A 27 -22.82 -5.16 25.43
C LYS A 27 -22.27 -6.46 26.02
N THR A 28 -23.11 -7.23 26.71
CA THR A 28 -22.71 -8.48 27.35
C THR A 28 -22.20 -9.50 26.31
N LEU A 29 -22.89 -9.64 25.18
CA LEU A 29 -22.46 -10.49 24.08
C LEU A 29 -21.09 -10.10 23.54
N VAL A 30 -20.85 -8.80 23.33
CA VAL A 30 -19.55 -8.31 22.84
C VAL A 30 -18.47 -8.62 23.87
N VAL A 31 -18.67 -8.28 25.14
CA VAL A 31 -17.67 -8.51 26.21
C VAL A 31 -17.34 -10.00 26.35
N GLU A 32 -18.33 -10.89 26.41
CA GLU A 32 -18.09 -12.33 26.52
C GLU A 32 -17.33 -12.90 25.32
N GLN A 33 -17.68 -12.47 24.10
CA GLN A 33 -17.00 -12.96 22.89
C GLN A 33 -15.57 -12.46 22.79
N LEU A 34 -15.31 -11.22 23.19
CA LEU A 34 -13.96 -10.67 23.23
C LEU A 34 -13.10 -11.38 24.29
N ALA A 35 -13.67 -11.61 25.47
CA ALA A 35 -12.99 -12.37 26.54
C ALA A 35 -12.64 -13.81 26.10
N ARG A 36 -13.56 -14.50 25.40
CA ARG A 36 -13.30 -15.84 24.84
C ARG A 36 -12.14 -15.86 23.80
N ARG A 37 -11.82 -14.72 23.20
CA ARG A 37 -10.72 -14.57 22.23
C ARG A 37 -9.42 -14.04 22.84
N ASP A 38 -9.35 -13.92 24.17
CA ASP A 38 -8.22 -13.33 24.89
C ASP A 38 -7.95 -11.85 24.49
N ILE A 39 -9.00 -11.14 24.09
CA ILE A 39 -8.94 -9.72 23.81
C ILE A 39 -9.16 -8.97 25.12
N LYS A 40 -8.15 -8.21 25.56
CA LYS A 40 -8.21 -7.39 26.77
C LYS A 40 -8.69 -5.99 26.42
N LEU A 41 -9.50 -5.40 27.27
CA LEU A 41 -10.01 -4.03 27.14
C LEU A 41 -10.22 -3.42 28.51
N GLU A 42 -10.17 -2.10 28.61
CA GLU A 42 -10.38 -1.37 29.88
C GLU A 42 -11.83 -1.01 30.09
N ALA A 43 -12.52 -0.55 29.05
CA ALA A 43 -13.91 -0.11 29.16
C ALA A 43 -14.73 -0.47 27.92
N VAL A 44 -16.04 -0.66 28.17
CA VAL A 44 -17.07 -0.81 27.12
C VAL A 44 -18.17 0.18 27.39
N SER A 45 -18.42 1.09 26.46
CA SER A 45 -19.48 2.09 26.56
C SER A 45 -20.47 1.95 25.40
N LEU A 46 -21.69 2.39 25.68
CA LEU A 46 -22.78 2.42 24.72
C LEU A 46 -23.19 3.88 24.54
N ASN A 47 -23.21 4.34 23.31
CA ASN A 47 -23.56 5.71 22.96
C ASN A 47 -24.84 5.71 22.12
N PHE A 48 -25.75 6.63 22.43
CA PHE A 48 -27.01 6.80 21.70
C PHE A 48 -26.99 8.00 20.76
N PHE A 49 -26.14 8.95 21.05
CA PHE A 49 -26.06 10.20 20.31
C PHE A 49 -24.60 10.54 19.97
N PRO A 50 -24.28 11.04 18.78
CA PRO A 50 -25.18 11.28 17.63
C PRO A 50 -25.59 10.01 16.88
N HIS A 51 -24.91 8.88 17.11
CA HIS A 51 -25.20 7.57 16.52
C HIS A 51 -25.25 6.49 17.58
N LEU A 52 -26.08 5.50 17.35
CA LEU A 52 -26.07 4.29 18.18
C LEU A 52 -24.74 3.57 17.96
N SER A 53 -23.90 3.45 18.98
CA SER A 53 -22.61 2.80 18.86
C SER A 53 -22.15 2.08 20.12
N ILE A 54 -21.31 1.06 19.93
CA ILE A 54 -20.57 0.35 20.97
C ILE A 54 -19.11 0.81 20.85
N SER A 55 -18.56 1.35 21.94
CA SER A 55 -17.15 1.75 21.98
C SER A 55 -16.39 0.86 22.97
N LEU A 56 -15.23 0.39 22.53
CA LEU A 56 -14.25 -0.38 23.29
C LEU A 56 -13.00 0.46 23.45
N GLU A 57 -12.48 0.59 24.68
CA GLU A 57 -11.31 1.41 24.96
C GLU A 57 -10.12 0.55 25.37
N GLN A 58 -8.92 0.97 24.98
CA GLN A 58 -7.63 0.33 25.26
C GLN A 58 -7.63 -1.17 24.91
N VAL A 59 -8.04 -1.46 23.70
CA VAL A 59 -8.15 -2.84 23.22
C VAL A 59 -6.76 -3.41 22.93
N LYS A 60 -6.47 -4.60 23.47
CA LYS A 60 -5.21 -5.32 23.24
C LYS A 60 -5.48 -6.76 22.85
N TYR A 61 -4.85 -7.18 21.76
CA TYR A 61 -4.87 -8.56 21.30
C TYR A 61 -3.45 -8.98 20.90
N HIS A 62 -2.81 -9.79 21.71
CA HIS A 62 -1.38 -10.15 21.57
C HIS A 62 -0.49 -8.91 21.38
N ALA A 63 0.16 -8.80 20.23
CA ALA A 63 1.03 -7.69 19.87
C ALA A 63 0.31 -6.51 19.23
N VAL A 64 -1.01 -6.59 19.02
CA VAL A 64 -1.80 -5.52 18.41
C VAL A 64 -2.59 -4.78 19.48
N SER A 65 -2.60 -3.47 19.40
CA SER A 65 -3.39 -2.62 20.28
C SER A 65 -4.16 -1.57 19.49
N ALA A 66 -5.25 -1.08 20.07
CA ALA A 66 -5.99 0.06 19.57
C ALA A 66 -6.48 0.90 20.76
N LYS A 67 -6.37 2.21 20.65
CA LYS A 67 -6.86 3.13 21.69
C LYS A 67 -8.37 3.06 21.83
N LYS A 68 -9.08 3.02 20.72
CA LYS A 68 -10.54 2.93 20.67
C LYS A 68 -10.99 2.14 19.47
N ILE A 69 -11.97 1.27 19.68
CA ILE A 69 -12.74 0.64 18.59
C ILE A 69 -14.20 1.04 18.78
N GLU A 70 -14.80 1.62 17.75
CA GLU A 70 -16.20 2.02 17.76
C GLU A 70 -16.96 1.32 16.64
N GLY A 71 -18.00 0.59 17.01
CA GLY A 71 -18.93 -0.04 16.08
C GLY A 71 -20.24 0.75 16.04
N LYS A 72 -20.57 1.34 14.90
CA LYS A 72 -21.86 2.03 14.69
C LYS A 72 -22.91 1.01 14.27
N LEU A 73 -24.06 1.06 14.92
CA LEU A 73 -25.18 0.15 14.69
C LEU A 73 -26.30 0.88 13.96
N SER A 74 -26.96 0.17 13.04
CA SER A 74 -28.17 0.65 12.41
C SER A 74 -29.31 0.75 13.43
N PHE A 75 -29.87 1.93 13.59
CA PHE A 75 -30.92 2.21 14.56
C PHE A 75 -32.16 1.34 14.33
N PHE A 76 -32.62 1.22 13.10
CA PHE A 76 -33.83 0.42 12.78
C PHE A 76 -33.61 -1.06 13.02
N SER A 77 -32.48 -1.62 12.60
CA SER A 77 -32.15 -3.03 12.81
C SER A 77 -32.06 -3.40 14.28
N PHE A 78 -31.60 -2.47 15.09
CA PHE A 78 -31.53 -2.59 16.54
C PHE A 78 -32.92 -2.67 17.17
N ILE A 79 -33.86 -1.82 16.75
CA ILE A 79 -35.27 -1.84 17.21
C ILE A 79 -35.92 -3.20 16.96
N PHE A 80 -35.67 -3.81 15.80
CA PHE A 80 -36.25 -5.09 15.41
C PHE A 80 -35.52 -6.30 16.00
N GLY A 81 -34.57 -6.10 16.93
CA GLY A 81 -33.88 -7.18 17.65
C GLY A 81 -32.80 -7.91 16.85
N ASN A 82 -32.44 -7.42 15.68
CA ASN A 82 -31.35 -7.95 14.87
C ASN A 82 -30.34 -6.85 14.56
N PRO A 83 -29.48 -6.47 15.53
CA PRO A 83 -28.57 -5.35 15.36
C PRO A 83 -27.60 -5.57 14.19
N MET A 84 -27.60 -4.64 13.24
CA MET A 84 -26.70 -4.58 12.09
C MET A 84 -25.59 -3.57 12.38
N LEU A 85 -24.40 -3.91 11.94
CA LEU A 85 -23.22 -3.07 12.01
C LEU A 85 -23.09 -2.30 10.70
N ASP A 86 -23.08 -0.97 10.79
CA ASP A 86 -22.95 -0.08 9.61
C ASP A 86 -21.49 0.30 9.36
N GLU A 87 -20.72 0.50 10.44
CA GLU A 87 -19.34 0.95 10.35
C GLU A 87 -18.55 0.49 11.57
N ILE A 88 -17.27 0.17 11.36
CA ILE A 88 -16.27 0.06 12.42
C ILE A 88 -15.23 1.14 12.22
N GLN A 89 -14.89 1.85 13.30
CA GLN A 89 -13.75 2.77 13.38
C GLN A 89 -12.76 2.25 14.41
N ILE A 90 -11.50 2.13 14.04
CA ILE A 90 -10.40 1.76 14.93
C ILE A 90 -9.45 2.95 14.96
N GLN A 91 -9.23 3.51 16.14
CA GLN A 91 -8.37 4.67 16.35
C GLN A 91 -7.04 4.22 16.96
N GLN A 92 -5.95 4.73 16.41
CA GLN A 92 -4.59 4.47 16.84
C GLN A 92 -4.31 2.96 16.99
N ALA A 93 -4.66 2.20 15.96
CA ALA A 93 -4.24 0.80 15.85
C ALA A 93 -2.72 0.75 15.69
N SER A 94 -2.05 -0.03 16.51
CA SER A 94 -0.59 -0.15 16.48
C SER A 94 -0.13 -1.57 16.80
N PHE A 95 1.10 -1.87 16.39
CA PHE A 95 1.78 -3.09 16.77
C PHE A 95 2.63 -2.79 18.01
N THR A 96 2.23 -3.31 19.17
CA THR A 96 2.69 -2.86 20.50
C THR A 96 4.17 -3.05 20.80
N GLU A 97 4.84 -4.01 20.16
CA GLU A 97 6.25 -4.31 20.44
C GLU A 97 7.20 -3.42 19.61
N ASN A 98 6.73 -2.97 18.46
CA ASN A 98 7.43 -2.03 17.60
C ASN A 98 6.35 -1.15 17.03
N ALA A 99 6.10 0.02 17.58
CA ALA A 99 5.09 0.93 17.06
C ALA A 99 5.46 1.35 15.62
N LEU A 100 5.35 0.44 14.64
CA LEU A 100 5.67 0.68 13.23
C LEU A 100 4.94 1.87 12.62
N ASN A 101 4.01 2.38 13.28
CA ASN A 101 3.15 3.53 13.03
C ASN A 101 1.79 3.22 13.63
N SER A 102 1.09 4.21 14.09
CA SER A 102 -0.31 4.04 14.43
C SER A 102 -1.17 4.37 13.22
N ALA A 103 -2.27 3.63 13.09
CA ALA A 103 -3.19 3.78 11.99
C ALA A 103 -4.61 3.97 12.50
N ASN A 104 -5.37 4.83 11.83
CA ASN A 104 -6.81 4.91 11.97
C ASN A 104 -7.45 4.11 10.85
N ILE A 105 -8.30 3.15 11.20
CA ILE A 105 -8.95 2.25 10.26
C ILE A 105 -10.45 2.50 10.34
N ARG A 106 -11.07 2.69 9.19
CA ARG A 106 -12.52 2.80 9.03
C ARG A 106 -12.99 1.73 8.05
N MET A 107 -13.97 0.95 8.44
CA MET A 107 -14.58 -0.06 7.59
C MET A 107 -16.08 0.12 7.55
N ALA A 108 -16.64 0.30 6.37
CA ALA A 108 -18.08 0.39 6.15
C ALA A 108 -18.63 -0.98 5.75
N PHE A 109 -19.82 -1.28 6.26
CA PHE A 109 -20.56 -2.51 5.99
C PHE A 109 -21.89 -2.19 5.33
N SER A 110 -22.39 -3.13 4.53
CA SER A 110 -23.73 -3.11 4.02
C SER A 110 -24.49 -4.28 4.66
N ASP A 111 -25.47 -3.98 5.52
CA ASP A 111 -26.36 -4.95 6.19
C ASP A 111 -25.64 -6.11 6.89
N PHE A 112 -24.61 -5.80 7.69
CA PHE A 112 -23.78 -6.80 8.35
C PHE A 112 -24.28 -7.11 9.77
N PRO A 113 -24.83 -8.32 10.07
CA PRO A 113 -25.33 -8.65 11.39
C PRO A 113 -24.21 -8.68 12.46
N LEU A 114 -24.40 -7.95 13.57
CA LEU A 114 -23.44 -7.93 14.68
C LEU A 114 -23.10 -9.33 15.20
N LYS A 115 -24.05 -10.26 15.20
CA LYS A 115 -23.82 -11.65 15.59
C LYS A 115 -22.81 -12.38 14.71
N GLN A 116 -22.70 -12.01 13.43
CA GLN A 116 -21.68 -12.59 12.53
C GLN A 116 -20.29 -12.08 12.88
N PHE A 117 -20.17 -10.81 13.23
CA PHE A 117 -18.90 -10.22 13.68
C PHE A 117 -18.34 -10.94 14.92
N LEU A 118 -19.22 -11.46 15.77
CA LEU A 118 -18.84 -12.15 17.01
C LEU A 118 -18.52 -13.63 16.82
N ARG A 119 -18.65 -14.20 15.61
CA ARG A 119 -18.29 -15.60 15.34
C ARG A 119 -16.77 -15.79 15.38
N LYS A 120 -16.34 -17.03 15.68
CA LYS A 120 -14.94 -17.43 15.73
C LYS A 120 -14.20 -17.14 14.40
N ASP A 121 -14.86 -17.46 13.30
CA ASP A 121 -14.41 -17.16 11.95
C ASP A 121 -15.37 -16.10 11.38
N LEU A 122 -14.82 -14.96 11.04
CA LEU A 122 -15.58 -13.85 10.48
C LEU A 122 -15.62 -14.00 8.96
N ILE A 123 -16.81 -14.24 8.44
CA ILE A 123 -17.05 -14.33 7.00
C ILE A 123 -17.75 -13.05 6.55
N LEU A 124 -17.10 -12.32 5.67
CA LEU A 124 -17.56 -11.08 5.06
C LEU A 124 -17.98 -11.36 3.62
N ASN A 125 -19.26 -11.18 3.30
CA ASN A 125 -19.79 -11.33 1.96
C ASN A 125 -20.32 -9.98 1.47
N GLY A 126 -20.12 -9.70 0.19
CA GLY A 126 -20.46 -8.41 -0.41
C GLY A 126 -19.28 -7.47 -0.43
N THR A 127 -19.47 -6.32 -1.07
CA THR A 127 -18.41 -5.31 -1.24
C THR A 127 -18.20 -4.53 0.05
N HIS A 128 -16.97 -4.52 0.52
CA HIS A 128 -16.55 -3.81 1.72
C HIS A 128 -15.48 -2.78 1.39
N HIS A 129 -15.61 -1.59 1.98
CA HIS A 129 -14.65 -0.52 1.89
C HIS A 129 -13.89 -0.37 3.21
N VAL A 130 -12.56 -0.33 3.15
CA VAL A 130 -11.68 -0.14 4.30
C VAL A 130 -10.71 0.99 4.00
N TRP A 131 -10.77 2.05 4.79
CA TRP A 131 -9.81 3.16 4.72
C TRP A 131 -8.83 3.03 5.87
N VAL A 132 -7.55 3.03 5.53
CA VAL A 132 -6.44 3.02 6.49
C VAL A 132 -5.70 4.33 6.39
N THR A 133 -5.63 5.09 7.47
CA THR A 133 -4.88 6.34 7.52
C THR A 133 -3.78 6.21 8.56
N LEU A 134 -2.53 6.30 8.14
CA LEU A 134 -1.38 6.30 9.02
C LEU A 134 -1.25 7.66 9.72
N GLU A 135 -0.86 7.70 10.98
CA GLU A 135 -0.62 8.96 11.71
C GLU A 135 0.63 9.67 11.21
N LYS A 136 1.64 8.91 10.79
CA LYS A 136 2.86 9.44 10.17
C LYS A 136 3.00 8.85 8.78
N PRO A 137 3.40 9.64 7.78
CA PRO A 137 3.70 9.08 6.47
C PRO A 137 4.90 8.13 6.56
N VAL A 138 4.90 7.09 5.73
CA VAL A 138 6.06 6.21 5.58
C VAL A 138 7.14 6.91 4.76
N TYR A 139 6.71 7.72 3.78
CA TYR A 139 7.55 8.58 2.94
C TYR A 139 6.67 9.69 2.35
N GLY A 140 7.20 10.85 2.16
CA GLY A 140 6.47 12.01 1.62
C GLY A 140 5.15 12.24 2.36
N ASN A 141 4.04 12.32 1.62
CA ASN A 141 2.69 12.53 2.16
C ASN A 141 1.79 11.28 2.08
N ALA A 142 2.37 10.10 1.86
CA ALA A 142 1.62 8.86 1.69
C ALA A 142 1.08 8.33 3.02
N THR A 143 -0.11 8.78 3.41
CA THR A 143 -0.75 8.40 4.67
C THR A 143 -2.03 7.59 4.52
N THR A 144 -2.72 7.66 3.36
CA THR A 144 -4.04 7.05 3.19
C THR A 144 -4.02 5.92 2.18
N PHE A 145 -4.62 4.79 2.55
CA PHE A 145 -4.81 3.61 1.71
C PHE A 145 -6.30 3.27 1.66
N ASP A 146 -6.83 3.13 0.45
CA ASP A 146 -8.21 2.76 0.18
C ASP A 146 -8.28 1.31 -0.32
N PHE A 147 -8.83 0.42 0.51
CA PHE A 147 -9.03 -0.98 0.20
C PHE A 147 -10.49 -1.26 -0.10
N ILE A 148 -10.75 -2.03 -1.14
CA ILE A 148 -12.06 -2.58 -1.47
C ILE A 148 -11.89 -4.08 -1.67
N PHE A 149 -12.81 -4.90 -1.15
CA PHE A 149 -12.84 -6.34 -1.41
C PHE A 149 -14.29 -6.86 -1.42
N ASN A 150 -14.53 -7.96 -2.11
CA ASN A 150 -15.88 -8.53 -2.26
C ASN A 150 -16.17 -9.66 -1.29
N LYS A 151 -15.16 -10.37 -0.84
CA LYS A 151 -15.28 -11.41 0.18
C LYS A 151 -14.10 -11.37 1.12
N GLY A 152 -14.34 -11.68 2.39
CA GLY A 152 -13.30 -11.82 3.39
C GLY A 152 -13.57 -13.01 4.30
N ASN A 153 -12.51 -13.71 4.69
CA ASN A 153 -12.54 -14.73 5.73
C ASN A 153 -11.41 -14.42 6.71
N ILE A 154 -11.77 -14.12 7.96
CA ILE A 154 -10.83 -13.78 9.01
C ILE A 154 -10.94 -14.80 10.13
N ALA A 155 -10.01 -15.73 10.19
CA ALA A 155 -9.93 -16.80 11.18
C ALA A 155 -8.79 -16.50 12.18
N LEU A 156 -9.09 -15.74 13.23
CA LEU A 156 -8.14 -15.44 14.30
C LEU A 156 -8.04 -16.64 15.26
N ARG A 157 -6.82 -17.00 15.64
CA ARG A 157 -6.52 -18.12 16.54
C ARG A 157 -5.86 -17.61 17.82
N GLN A 158 -6.31 -18.13 18.96
CA GLN A 158 -5.72 -17.82 20.28
C GLN A 158 -4.29 -18.41 20.42
N LYS A 159 -4.05 -19.52 19.75
CA LYS A 159 -2.73 -20.18 19.69
C LYS A 159 -2.48 -20.66 18.28
N GLY A 160 -1.26 -20.45 17.79
CA GLY A 160 -0.83 -20.82 16.46
C GLY A 160 -1.21 -19.80 15.39
N GLU A 161 -1.28 -20.25 14.18
CA GLU A 161 -1.42 -19.43 13.00
C GLU A 161 -2.87 -18.97 12.75
N SER A 162 -3.06 -17.67 12.56
CA SER A 162 -4.30 -17.06 12.09
C SER A 162 -4.26 -16.93 10.57
N LEU A 163 -5.41 -17.12 9.93
CA LEU A 163 -5.59 -17.03 8.49
C LEU A 163 -6.57 -15.92 8.14
N ILE A 164 -6.15 -15.04 7.23
CA ILE A 164 -6.98 -13.95 6.70
C ILE A 164 -6.94 -14.02 5.18
N GLN A 165 -8.10 -14.03 4.55
CA GLN A 165 -8.23 -14.17 3.10
C GLN A 165 -9.20 -13.12 2.58
N PHE A 166 -8.84 -12.48 1.47
CA PHE A 166 -9.68 -11.51 0.78
C PHE A 166 -9.69 -11.79 -0.73
N ASP A 167 -10.90 -11.77 -1.31
CA ASP A 167 -11.13 -11.94 -2.74
C ASP A 167 -11.44 -10.59 -3.39
N ASP A 168 -11.03 -10.44 -4.67
CA ASP A 168 -11.25 -9.26 -5.50
C ASP A 168 -10.77 -7.96 -4.85
N VAL A 169 -9.60 -8.02 -4.25
CA VAL A 169 -9.00 -6.86 -3.56
C VAL A 169 -8.61 -5.80 -4.56
N GLN A 170 -8.98 -4.57 -4.24
CA GLN A 170 -8.48 -3.36 -4.88
C GLN A 170 -7.78 -2.51 -3.81
N LEU A 171 -6.66 -1.89 -4.18
CA LEU A 171 -5.94 -0.92 -3.35
C LEU A 171 -5.67 0.32 -4.18
N ASN A 172 -6.12 1.48 -3.69
CA ASN A 172 -5.97 2.75 -4.41
C ASN A 172 -6.38 2.63 -5.88
N GLN A 173 -7.55 2.01 -6.14
CA GLN A 173 -8.16 1.76 -7.46
C GLN A 173 -7.42 0.71 -8.34
N GLN A 174 -6.35 0.08 -7.87
CA GLN A 174 -5.66 -0.99 -8.58
C GLN A 174 -6.11 -2.38 -8.10
N LYS A 175 -6.42 -3.26 -9.04
CA LYS A 175 -6.86 -4.63 -8.74
C LYS A 175 -5.68 -5.48 -8.31
N LEU A 176 -5.66 -5.89 -7.05
CA LEU A 176 -4.66 -6.79 -6.47
C LEU A 176 -5.08 -8.26 -6.52
N GLY A 177 -6.37 -8.54 -6.80
CA GLY A 177 -6.90 -9.88 -6.88
C GLY A 177 -7.06 -10.54 -5.51
N TYR A 178 -6.46 -11.71 -5.30
CA TYR A 178 -6.57 -12.48 -4.06
C TYR A 178 -5.40 -12.18 -3.12
N ILE A 179 -5.73 -11.93 -1.84
CA ILE A 179 -4.75 -11.74 -0.78
C ILE A 179 -5.01 -12.77 0.32
N GLU A 180 -3.94 -13.46 0.74
CA GLU A 180 -3.96 -14.43 1.83
C GLU A 180 -2.84 -14.11 2.82
N ILE A 181 -3.19 -13.99 4.10
CA ILE A 181 -2.26 -13.64 5.16
C ILE A 181 -2.27 -14.72 6.21
N HIS A 182 -1.10 -15.27 6.49
CA HIS A 182 -0.82 -16.18 7.59
C HIS A 182 -0.07 -15.44 8.68
N ALA A 183 -0.58 -15.40 9.90
CA ALA A 183 0.04 -14.66 10.99
C ALA A 183 0.06 -15.46 12.30
N ASP A 184 1.23 -15.65 12.89
CA ASP A 184 1.41 -16.14 14.25
C ASP A 184 1.94 -15.02 15.14
N LEU A 185 1.01 -14.39 15.86
CA LEU A 185 1.29 -13.29 16.78
C LEU A 185 1.36 -13.74 18.24
N THR A 186 1.29 -15.05 18.49
CA THR A 186 1.24 -15.62 19.83
C THR A 186 2.61 -15.93 20.42
N LYS A 187 3.61 -16.11 19.55
CA LYS A 187 5.00 -16.37 19.94
C LYS A 187 5.78 -15.09 20.24
N PRO A 188 6.88 -15.15 21.00
CA PRO A 188 7.78 -13.99 21.18
C PRO A 188 8.27 -13.40 19.86
N GLN A 189 8.67 -14.26 18.92
CA GLN A 189 8.95 -13.86 17.54
C GLN A 189 7.64 -13.84 16.75
N LYS A 190 7.20 -12.64 16.37
CA LYS A 190 5.99 -12.44 15.57
C LYS A 190 6.30 -12.67 14.09
N LEU A 191 5.49 -13.46 13.44
CA LEU A 191 5.62 -13.76 12.02
C LEU A 191 4.30 -13.53 11.31
N ALA A 192 4.36 -12.83 10.18
CA ALA A 192 3.24 -12.75 9.24
C ALA A 192 3.76 -12.92 7.80
N ILE A 193 3.02 -13.68 7.00
CA ILE A 193 3.32 -13.88 5.59
C ILE A 193 2.05 -13.55 4.79
N ALA A 194 2.15 -12.59 3.88
CA ALA A 194 1.06 -12.27 2.96
C ALA A 194 1.42 -12.70 1.54
N TYR A 195 0.50 -13.40 0.89
CA TYR A 195 0.55 -13.78 -0.51
C TYR A 195 -0.43 -12.90 -1.29
N ILE A 196 0.06 -12.21 -2.31
CA ILE A 196 -0.74 -11.32 -3.15
C ILE A 196 -0.72 -11.91 -4.56
N ARG A 197 -1.90 -12.28 -5.08
CA ARG A 197 -2.07 -12.92 -6.40
C ARG A 197 -2.97 -12.05 -7.28
N PRO A 198 -2.40 -11.08 -8.01
CA PRO A 198 -3.18 -10.27 -8.93
C PRO A 198 -3.67 -11.11 -10.12
N ILE A 199 -4.73 -10.63 -10.77
CA ILE A 199 -5.23 -11.23 -12.00
C ILE A 199 -4.26 -10.83 -13.12
N CYS A 200 -3.58 -11.81 -13.73
CA CYS A 200 -2.60 -11.59 -14.78
C CYS A 200 -2.54 -12.78 -15.75
N ALA A 201 -1.95 -12.58 -16.93
CA ALA A 201 -1.82 -13.62 -17.95
C ALA A 201 -0.79 -14.71 -17.60
N THR A 202 0.13 -14.43 -16.69
CA THR A 202 1.18 -15.33 -16.21
C THR A 202 1.05 -15.51 -14.69
N ASN A 203 1.65 -16.54 -14.11
CA ASN A 203 1.63 -16.74 -12.66
C ASN A 203 2.33 -15.57 -11.92
N CYS A 204 1.58 -14.56 -11.59
CA CYS A 204 2.04 -13.41 -10.81
C CYS A 204 1.87 -13.69 -9.32
N LEU A 205 2.90 -13.45 -8.57
CA LEU A 205 2.87 -13.60 -7.12
C LEU A 205 3.77 -12.56 -6.48
N ALA A 206 3.26 -11.90 -5.44
CA ALA A 206 4.12 -11.20 -4.50
C ALA A 206 3.95 -11.80 -3.10
N ILE A 207 5.05 -11.84 -2.35
CA ILE A 207 5.11 -12.39 -1.00
C ILE A 207 5.73 -11.31 -0.10
N LEU A 208 4.96 -10.90 0.91
CA LEU A 208 5.45 -10.04 1.96
C LEU A 208 5.62 -10.87 3.22
N LYS A 209 6.83 -10.89 3.78
CA LYS A 209 7.15 -11.56 5.04
C LYS A 209 7.52 -10.51 6.07
N PHE A 210 6.79 -10.48 7.16
CA PHE A 210 7.08 -9.64 8.31
C PHE A 210 7.57 -10.52 9.44
N ASN A 211 8.69 -10.14 10.03
CA ASN A 211 9.27 -10.80 11.20
C ASN A 211 9.64 -9.72 12.23
N SER A 212 9.15 -9.88 13.45
CA SER A 212 9.43 -8.94 14.53
C SER A 212 9.84 -9.68 15.79
N TYR A 213 10.90 -9.22 16.40
CA TYR A 213 11.39 -9.71 17.69
C TYR A 213 11.95 -8.55 18.51
N LEU A 214 11.42 -8.35 19.70
CA LEU A 214 11.72 -7.20 20.56
C LEU A 214 11.48 -5.88 19.79
N GLN A 215 12.50 -5.02 19.71
CA GLN A 215 12.42 -3.71 19.06
C GLN A 215 12.86 -3.71 17.59
N LYS A 216 13.16 -4.89 17.04
CA LYS A 216 13.63 -5.04 15.66
C LYS A 216 12.58 -5.73 14.80
N SER A 217 12.34 -5.18 13.64
CA SER A 217 11.46 -5.79 12.65
C SER A 217 12.13 -5.82 11.28
N VAL A 218 11.91 -6.89 10.55
CA VAL A 218 12.38 -7.06 9.17
C VAL A 218 11.17 -7.36 8.29
N VAL A 219 11.05 -6.61 7.21
CA VAL A 219 10.07 -6.82 6.15
C VAL A 219 10.80 -7.26 4.90
N ASN A 220 10.49 -8.45 4.40
CA ASN A 220 10.95 -8.92 3.09
C ASN A 220 9.75 -8.90 2.15
N PHE A 221 9.88 -8.20 1.02
CA PHE A 221 8.84 -8.11 0.01
C PHE A 221 9.42 -8.48 -1.34
N SER A 222 8.93 -9.56 -1.93
CA SER A 222 9.42 -10.09 -3.19
C SER A 222 8.27 -10.42 -4.13
N GLY A 223 8.51 -10.33 -5.42
CA GLY A 223 7.52 -10.68 -6.44
C GLY A 223 8.15 -11.21 -7.71
N LYS A 224 7.37 -12.02 -8.44
CA LYS A 224 7.72 -12.54 -9.77
C LYS A 224 6.60 -12.23 -10.75
N ASN A 225 6.98 -11.77 -11.95
CA ASN A 225 6.05 -11.36 -13.01
C ASN A 225 4.94 -10.44 -12.51
N PHE A 226 5.19 -9.67 -11.45
CA PHE A 226 4.19 -8.87 -10.79
C PHE A 226 3.89 -7.62 -11.61
N PRO A 227 2.61 -7.28 -11.87
CA PRO A 227 2.27 -6.11 -12.66
C PRO A 227 2.74 -4.83 -11.96
N LEU A 228 3.47 -3.99 -12.68
CA LEU A 228 4.15 -2.85 -12.09
C LEU A 228 3.20 -1.78 -11.55
N LYS A 229 2.06 -1.56 -12.21
CA LYS A 229 1.04 -0.63 -11.71
C LYS A 229 0.51 -1.03 -10.33
N GLN A 230 0.28 -2.34 -10.10
CA GLN A 230 -0.15 -2.85 -8.81
C GLN A 230 0.96 -2.73 -7.75
N LEU A 231 2.22 -2.96 -8.14
CA LEU A 231 3.35 -2.76 -7.22
C LEU A 231 3.46 -1.30 -6.78
N LEU A 232 3.38 -0.36 -7.71
CA LEU A 232 3.40 1.08 -7.38
C LEU A 232 2.21 1.48 -6.51
N ALA A 233 1.02 0.91 -6.74
CA ALA A 233 -0.16 1.14 -5.89
C ALA A 233 0.02 0.58 -4.47
N LEU A 234 0.61 -0.61 -4.31
CA LEU A 234 0.95 -1.19 -3.01
C LEU A 234 1.90 -0.30 -2.21
N LEU A 235 2.83 0.34 -2.92
CA LEU A 235 3.78 1.28 -2.33
C LEU A 235 3.23 2.71 -2.25
N ASN A 236 1.98 2.93 -2.70
CA ASN A 236 1.35 4.26 -2.80
C ASN A 236 2.18 5.28 -3.62
N PHE A 237 2.94 4.79 -4.61
CA PHE A 237 3.68 5.62 -5.56
C PHE A 237 2.84 5.99 -6.78
N PRO A 238 3.15 7.11 -7.44
CA PRO A 238 2.56 7.45 -8.74
C PRO A 238 2.79 6.33 -9.76
N GLN A 239 1.77 6.04 -10.57
CA GLN A 239 1.84 4.98 -11.57
C GLN A 239 2.58 5.46 -12.83
N THR A 240 3.85 5.77 -12.69
CA THR A 240 4.71 6.31 -13.76
C THR A 240 5.32 5.26 -14.66
N MET A 241 5.10 3.97 -14.37
CA MET A 241 5.63 2.86 -15.13
C MET A 241 4.59 1.76 -15.34
N THR A 242 4.68 1.07 -16.48
CA THR A 242 3.88 -0.12 -16.81
C THR A 242 4.80 -1.32 -17.05
N GLY A 243 4.22 -2.50 -17.32
CA GLY A 243 4.94 -3.73 -17.58
C GLY A 243 4.85 -4.71 -16.43
N THR A 244 5.71 -5.73 -16.45
CA THR A 244 5.83 -6.73 -15.39
C THR A 244 7.17 -6.63 -14.69
N SER A 245 7.23 -6.97 -13.41
CA SER A 245 8.44 -6.85 -12.60
C SER A 245 8.74 -8.10 -11.80
N ASP A 246 10.03 -8.39 -11.67
CA ASP A 246 10.59 -9.23 -10.62
C ASP A 246 11.30 -8.31 -9.64
N PHE A 247 11.03 -8.46 -8.35
CA PHE A 247 11.61 -7.60 -7.34
C PHE A 247 11.90 -8.35 -6.05
N ASN A 248 12.88 -7.84 -5.31
CA ASN A 248 13.20 -8.30 -3.97
C ASN A 248 13.59 -7.10 -3.10
N THR A 249 12.91 -6.96 -1.98
CA THR A 249 13.09 -5.83 -1.07
C THR A 249 13.27 -6.36 0.33
N GLN A 250 14.21 -5.82 1.05
CA GLN A 250 14.41 -6.05 2.48
C GLN A 250 14.46 -4.71 3.21
N LEU A 251 13.59 -4.53 4.20
CA LEU A 251 13.54 -3.33 5.04
C LEU A 251 13.76 -3.73 6.49
N ALA A 252 14.61 -3.00 7.21
CA ALA A 252 14.84 -3.18 8.62
C ALA A 252 14.39 -1.95 9.41
N PHE A 253 13.68 -2.21 10.50
CA PHE A 253 13.14 -1.20 11.39
C PHE A 253 13.66 -1.43 12.81
N THR A 254 13.95 -0.36 13.51
CA THR A 254 14.25 -0.38 14.95
C THR A 254 13.44 0.73 15.61
N ASN A 255 12.71 0.41 16.68
CA ASN A 255 11.81 1.36 17.37
C ASN A 255 10.86 2.08 16.41
N SER A 256 10.39 1.38 15.37
CA SER A 256 9.47 1.91 14.34
C SER A 256 10.07 2.85 13.31
N GLU A 257 11.34 3.13 13.40
CA GLU A 257 12.05 3.91 12.40
C GLU A 257 12.64 2.97 11.34
N LEU A 258 12.46 3.32 10.09
CA LEU A 258 13.07 2.64 8.95
C LEU A 258 14.55 3.03 8.90
N ILE A 259 15.44 2.07 9.21
CA ILE A 259 16.87 2.33 9.34
C ILE A 259 17.62 2.04 8.06
N GLU A 260 17.34 0.89 7.48
CA GLU A 260 18.05 0.43 6.29
C GLU A 260 17.12 -0.36 5.37
N GLY A 261 17.46 -0.38 4.10
CA GLY A 261 16.74 -1.13 3.09
C GLY A 261 17.59 -1.47 1.89
N LYS A 262 17.20 -2.57 1.22
CA LYS A 262 17.75 -2.97 -0.08
C LYS A 262 16.59 -3.29 -1.01
N PHE A 263 16.73 -2.83 -2.27
CA PHE A 263 15.71 -3.03 -3.28
C PHE A 263 16.40 -3.45 -4.58
N ASP A 264 16.10 -4.66 -5.02
CA ASP A 264 16.48 -5.14 -6.34
C ASP A 264 15.24 -5.21 -7.20
N PHE A 265 15.29 -4.59 -8.35
CA PHE A 265 14.13 -4.41 -9.21
C PHE A 265 14.49 -4.66 -10.68
N ASN A 266 13.68 -5.47 -11.36
CA ASN A 266 13.82 -5.77 -12.78
C ASN A 266 12.44 -5.75 -13.43
N ALA A 267 12.18 -4.77 -14.29
CA ALA A 267 10.93 -4.64 -15.03
C ALA A 267 11.15 -4.94 -16.52
N ARG A 268 10.10 -5.44 -17.18
CA ARG A 268 10.13 -5.88 -18.56
C ARG A 268 8.88 -5.44 -19.31
N ASP A 269 9.05 -5.22 -20.62
CA ASP A 269 7.98 -5.05 -21.59
C ASP A 269 6.94 -4.00 -21.14
N GLY A 270 7.42 -2.80 -20.88
CA GLY A 270 6.60 -1.71 -20.34
C GLY A 270 6.92 -0.36 -20.93
N GLU A 271 6.40 0.68 -20.28
CA GLU A 271 6.57 2.07 -20.66
C GLU A 271 6.88 2.93 -19.43
N LEU A 272 7.77 3.91 -19.60
CA LEU A 272 7.90 5.06 -18.71
C LEU A 272 6.85 6.09 -19.14
N LEU A 273 5.87 6.36 -18.29
CA LEU A 273 4.76 7.26 -18.61
C LEU A 273 5.13 8.71 -18.33
N GLY A 274 4.76 9.61 -19.25
CA GLY A 274 5.04 11.05 -19.12
C GLY A 274 6.51 11.45 -19.32
N LEU A 275 7.36 10.53 -19.76
CA LEU A 275 8.78 10.79 -20.00
C LEU A 275 9.18 10.25 -21.39
N ASN A 276 9.46 11.13 -22.34
CA ASN A 276 9.87 10.75 -23.69
C ASN A 276 11.41 10.86 -23.85
N LEU A 277 12.12 9.84 -23.36
CA LEU A 277 13.58 9.76 -23.48
C LEU A 277 14.04 9.60 -24.93
N LEU A 278 13.22 8.97 -25.77
CA LEU A 278 13.55 8.79 -27.21
C LEU A 278 13.58 10.13 -27.93
N ASP A 279 12.56 10.98 -27.72
CA ASP A 279 12.53 12.31 -28.33
C ASP A 279 13.62 13.23 -27.78
N MET A 280 13.87 13.18 -26.47
CA MET A 280 14.97 13.92 -25.84
C MET A 280 16.33 13.49 -26.42
N ALA A 281 16.55 12.20 -26.58
CA ALA A 281 17.80 11.66 -27.11
C ALA A 281 17.96 11.93 -28.61
N ALA A 282 16.89 11.91 -29.38
CA ALA A 282 16.89 12.11 -30.82
C ALA A 282 17.39 13.48 -31.26
N GLN A 283 17.27 14.48 -30.39
CA GLN A 283 17.79 15.81 -30.65
C GLN A 283 19.34 15.88 -30.64
N TYR A 284 19.98 14.88 -30.01
CA TYR A 284 21.42 14.88 -29.76
C TYR A 284 22.14 13.61 -30.20
N LEU A 285 21.41 12.49 -30.27
CA LEU A 285 21.92 11.18 -30.66
C LEU A 285 21.35 10.78 -32.02
N PRO A 286 22.17 10.24 -32.94
CA PRO A 286 21.69 9.68 -34.19
C PRO A 286 21.02 8.33 -33.89
N ILE A 287 19.72 8.33 -33.66
CA ILE A 287 18.89 7.13 -33.50
C ILE A 287 18.03 6.93 -34.74
N ASN A 288 17.79 5.67 -35.14
CA ASN A 288 16.94 5.37 -36.31
C ASN A 288 15.47 5.64 -36.00
N TYR A 289 14.94 6.67 -36.60
CA TYR A 289 13.67 7.29 -36.34
C TYR A 289 12.41 6.48 -36.76
N ASN A 290 12.52 5.46 -37.62
CA ASN A 290 11.40 5.05 -38.45
C ASN A 290 10.36 4.12 -37.80
N SER A 291 10.66 3.41 -36.73
CA SER A 291 9.68 2.54 -36.05
C SER A 291 9.27 3.03 -34.65
N ASP A 292 10.17 3.71 -33.97
CA ASP A 292 10.01 4.01 -32.57
C ASP A 292 9.35 5.35 -32.30
N LEU A 293 9.39 6.29 -33.26
CA LEU A 293 8.78 7.62 -33.13
C LEU A 293 7.25 7.62 -33.30
N THR A 294 6.69 6.64 -34.00
CA THR A 294 5.23 6.48 -34.03
C THR A 294 4.66 6.10 -32.66
N ALA A 295 5.44 5.40 -31.84
CA ALA A 295 5.14 5.14 -30.43
C ALA A 295 5.38 6.38 -29.54
N SER A 296 6.31 7.26 -29.90
CA SER A 296 6.72 8.44 -29.10
C SER A 296 5.72 9.60 -29.11
N ARG A 297 4.70 9.58 -29.97
CA ARG A 297 3.61 10.60 -29.96
C ARG A 297 2.88 10.73 -28.63
N ASN A 298 3.03 9.73 -27.75
CA ASN A 298 2.30 9.63 -26.47
C ASN A 298 3.08 10.10 -25.25
N MET A 299 4.14 10.86 -25.39
CA MET A 299 4.96 11.33 -24.25
C MET A 299 5.52 10.19 -23.35
N ASN A 300 5.61 8.96 -23.86
CA ASN A 300 6.07 7.80 -23.12
C ASN A 300 7.35 7.23 -23.73
N THR A 301 8.13 6.50 -22.93
CA THR A 301 9.28 5.74 -23.42
C THR A 301 9.00 4.25 -23.26
N PRO A 302 8.74 3.49 -24.34
CA PRO A 302 8.65 2.04 -24.25
C PRO A 302 10.04 1.45 -23.94
N TYR A 303 10.07 0.45 -23.05
CA TYR A 303 11.31 -0.24 -22.68
C TYR A 303 11.15 -1.77 -22.78
N GLU A 304 12.24 -2.44 -23.16
CA GLU A 304 12.36 -3.89 -23.12
C GLU A 304 12.74 -4.34 -21.70
N ARG A 305 13.66 -3.61 -21.07
CA ARG A 305 14.19 -3.91 -19.73
C ARG A 305 14.55 -2.67 -18.95
N PHE A 306 14.17 -2.66 -17.69
CA PHE A 306 14.57 -1.66 -16.72
C PHE A 306 15.02 -2.36 -15.44
N GLU A 307 16.25 -2.11 -15.00
CA GLU A 307 16.82 -2.66 -13.78
C GLU A 307 17.26 -1.56 -12.86
N SER A 308 17.06 -1.75 -11.56
CA SER A 308 17.57 -0.84 -10.55
C SER A 308 17.96 -1.58 -9.28
N ASN A 309 19.09 -1.19 -8.70
CA ASN A 309 19.52 -1.58 -7.37
C ASN A 309 19.53 -0.33 -6.51
N LEU A 310 18.83 -0.39 -5.39
CA LEU A 310 18.70 0.73 -4.47
C LEU A 310 19.10 0.29 -3.06
N SER A 311 19.73 1.19 -2.33
CA SER A 311 20.02 1.03 -0.90
C SER A 311 19.46 2.21 -0.11
N LEU A 312 18.84 1.94 1.02
CA LEU A 312 18.24 2.94 1.89
C LEU A 312 19.04 3.05 3.18
N GLU A 313 19.44 4.26 3.52
CA GLU A 313 20.06 4.60 4.80
C GLU A 313 19.50 5.95 5.28
N ASN A 314 18.97 6.00 6.49
CA ASN A 314 18.50 7.24 7.13
C ASN A 314 17.62 8.10 6.22
N HIS A 315 16.56 7.52 5.65
CA HIS A 315 15.59 8.19 4.74
C HIS A 315 16.17 8.64 3.39
N LEU A 316 17.47 8.41 3.14
CA LEU A 316 18.09 8.63 1.84
C LEU A 316 18.13 7.33 1.05
N LEU A 317 17.38 7.25 -0.03
CA LEU A 317 17.39 6.14 -0.96
C LEU A 317 18.48 6.40 -2.02
N LYS A 318 19.59 5.70 -1.88
CA LYS A 318 20.69 5.72 -2.88
C LYS A 318 20.29 4.85 -4.06
N VAL A 319 20.39 5.40 -5.24
CA VAL A 319 20.21 4.69 -6.51
C VAL A 319 21.60 4.21 -6.95
N ASP A 320 21.97 3.00 -6.53
CA ASP A 320 23.32 2.47 -6.79
C ASP A 320 23.55 2.22 -8.28
N LYS A 321 22.49 1.72 -8.95
CA LYS A 321 22.50 1.43 -10.38
C LYS A 321 21.12 1.55 -10.98
N ILE A 322 21.04 2.18 -12.15
CA ILE A 322 19.92 2.08 -13.10
C ILE A 322 20.48 1.53 -14.42
N SER A 323 19.76 0.61 -15.03
CA SER A 323 19.99 0.13 -16.39
C SER A 323 18.66 0.14 -17.15
N LEU A 324 18.61 0.83 -18.27
CA LEU A 324 17.45 0.92 -19.15
C LEU A 324 17.84 0.42 -20.54
N LYS A 325 17.04 -0.46 -21.11
CA LYS A 325 17.15 -0.89 -22.48
C LYS A 325 15.84 -0.65 -23.22
N THR A 326 15.93 0.13 -24.28
CA THR A 326 14.87 0.27 -25.30
C THR A 326 15.35 -0.30 -26.63
N THR A 327 14.52 -0.29 -27.64
CA THR A 327 14.92 -0.67 -29.01
C THR A 327 16.05 0.21 -29.56
N ALA A 328 16.08 1.49 -29.21
CA ALA A 328 17.01 2.49 -29.77
C ALA A 328 18.07 2.99 -28.77
N LEU A 329 17.84 2.85 -27.47
CA LEU A 329 18.69 3.43 -26.44
C LEU A 329 19.08 2.40 -25.36
N LEU A 330 20.31 2.61 -24.87
CA LEU A 330 20.80 2.05 -23.60
C LEU A 330 20.98 3.20 -22.62
N GLY A 331 20.45 3.04 -21.41
CA GLY A 331 20.58 4.01 -20.33
C GLY A 331 21.29 3.38 -19.14
N GLU A 332 22.24 4.10 -18.56
CA GLU A 332 22.90 3.72 -17.31
C GLU A 332 22.89 4.92 -16.36
N GLY A 333 22.61 4.70 -15.09
CA GLY A 333 22.49 5.81 -14.17
C GLY A 333 22.68 5.43 -12.71
N SER A 334 22.80 6.48 -11.89
CA SER A 334 22.85 6.40 -10.44
C SER A 334 22.40 7.72 -9.83
N GLY A 335 22.19 7.75 -8.51
CA GLY A 335 21.75 8.99 -7.87
C GLY A 335 21.27 8.78 -6.47
N ALA A 336 20.36 9.65 -6.01
CA ALA A 336 19.72 9.55 -4.71
C ALA A 336 18.31 10.14 -4.74
N ILE A 337 17.49 9.69 -3.80
CA ILE A 337 16.13 10.16 -3.56
C ILE A 337 15.99 10.42 -2.06
N ASP A 338 15.67 11.65 -1.68
CA ASP A 338 15.29 12.00 -0.33
C ASP A 338 13.81 11.59 -0.12
N LEU A 339 13.56 10.64 0.77
CA LEU A 339 12.21 10.13 1.01
C LEU A 339 11.34 11.08 1.84
N ASP A 340 11.91 11.96 2.64
CA ASP A 340 11.14 12.90 3.46
C ASP A 340 10.45 13.94 2.58
N ASN A 341 11.16 14.47 1.59
CA ASN A 341 10.68 15.51 0.69
C ASN A 341 10.32 14.97 -0.71
N VAL A 342 10.59 13.69 -0.98
CA VAL A 342 10.43 13.02 -2.29
C VAL A 342 11.18 13.79 -3.39
N GLN A 343 12.42 14.18 -3.08
CA GLN A 343 13.30 14.89 -3.99
C GLN A 343 14.26 13.93 -4.66
N CYS A 344 14.36 14.03 -5.99
CA CYS A 344 15.24 13.23 -6.82
C CYS A 344 16.52 13.99 -7.18
N ASP A 345 17.63 13.27 -7.24
CA ASP A 345 18.87 13.69 -7.92
C ASP A 345 19.49 12.47 -8.61
N VAL A 346 19.06 12.21 -9.83
CA VAL A 346 19.43 11.01 -10.59
C VAL A 346 20.12 11.42 -11.88
N ASN A 347 21.32 10.88 -12.10
CA ASN A 347 22.08 11.05 -13.33
C ASN A 347 21.87 9.82 -14.21
N LEU A 348 21.48 10.03 -15.45
CA LEU A 348 21.28 9.01 -16.46
C LEU A 348 22.14 9.33 -17.69
N THR A 349 22.87 8.35 -18.18
CA THR A 349 23.65 8.47 -19.42
C THR A 349 23.00 7.60 -20.49
N LEU A 350 22.52 8.24 -21.56
CA LEU A 350 21.90 7.53 -22.69
C LEU A 350 22.92 7.33 -23.81
N ARG A 351 22.90 6.15 -24.42
CA ARG A 351 23.67 5.77 -25.59
C ARG A 351 22.77 5.14 -26.64
N SER A 352 23.13 5.29 -27.90
CA SER A 352 22.44 4.56 -28.98
C SER A 352 22.75 3.07 -28.92
N THR A 353 21.75 2.21 -29.21
CA THR A 353 21.96 0.77 -29.42
C THR A 353 22.75 0.48 -30.71
N ASN A 354 22.82 1.44 -31.64
CA ASN A 354 23.60 1.31 -32.88
C ASN A 354 25.09 1.36 -32.58
N GLU A 355 25.81 0.28 -32.90
CA GLU A 355 27.26 0.15 -32.65
C GLU A 355 28.10 1.30 -33.17
N LYS A 356 27.71 1.89 -34.32
CA LYS A 356 28.40 3.05 -34.91
C LYS A 356 28.40 4.30 -34.01
N TYR A 357 27.35 4.44 -33.17
CA TYR A 357 27.12 5.63 -32.32
C TYR A 357 27.20 5.33 -30.82
N LYS A 358 27.53 4.11 -30.45
CA LYS A 358 27.59 3.65 -29.06
C LYS A 358 28.56 4.43 -28.17
N LYS A 359 29.60 5.00 -28.76
CA LYS A 359 30.56 5.84 -28.03
C LYS A 359 29.98 7.19 -27.60
N LEU A 360 28.96 7.69 -28.29
CA LEU A 360 28.34 8.96 -27.96
C LEU A 360 27.40 8.79 -26.75
N ALA A 361 27.74 9.44 -25.67
CA ALA A 361 27.06 9.33 -24.39
C ALA A 361 26.37 10.66 -24.04
N LEU A 362 25.03 10.68 -23.93
CA LEU A 362 24.24 11.86 -23.58
C LEU A 362 23.93 11.84 -22.07
N PRO A 363 24.58 12.67 -21.26
CA PRO A 363 24.32 12.74 -19.83
C PRO A 363 23.12 13.63 -19.54
N ILE A 364 22.19 13.11 -18.77
CA ILE A 364 20.96 13.79 -18.33
C ILE A 364 20.92 13.72 -16.81
N ARG A 365 20.66 14.83 -16.14
CA ARG A 365 20.38 14.88 -14.71
C ARG A 365 18.90 15.17 -14.50
N PHE A 366 18.22 14.31 -13.77
CA PHE A 366 16.87 14.53 -13.27
C PHE A 366 16.96 15.00 -11.82
N PHE A 367 16.23 16.05 -11.50
CA PHE A 367 16.30 16.68 -10.17
C PHE A 367 14.94 17.29 -9.80
N ASP A 368 14.82 17.78 -8.56
CA ASP A 368 13.59 18.33 -7.99
C ASP A 368 12.60 17.21 -7.58
N SER A 369 11.31 17.47 -7.54
CA SER A 369 10.30 16.50 -7.10
C SER A 369 10.29 15.24 -7.95
N CYS A 370 10.38 14.06 -7.32
CA CYS A 370 10.29 12.78 -8.05
C CYS A 370 8.92 12.54 -8.70
N TYR A 371 7.89 13.26 -8.30
CA TYR A 371 6.56 13.16 -8.92
C TYR A 371 6.49 13.87 -10.28
N ALA A 372 7.31 14.89 -10.46
CA ALA A 372 7.42 15.68 -11.70
C ALA A 372 8.86 16.22 -11.84
N PRO A 373 9.85 15.34 -12.12
CA PRO A 373 11.24 15.73 -12.11
C PRO A 373 11.54 16.69 -13.25
N GLN A 374 12.32 17.73 -12.94
CA GLN A 374 12.97 18.55 -13.94
C GLN A 374 14.19 17.83 -14.47
N TYR A 375 14.63 18.19 -15.67
CA TYR A 375 15.84 17.61 -16.23
C TYR A 375 16.78 18.67 -16.82
N LYS A 376 18.07 18.33 -16.81
CA LYS A 376 19.12 19.15 -17.42
C LYS A 376 20.09 18.26 -18.19
N LEU A 377 20.42 18.68 -19.40
CA LEU A 377 21.46 18.03 -20.20
C LEU A 377 22.81 18.57 -19.79
N ASN A 378 23.70 17.70 -19.37
CA ASN A 378 25.07 18.06 -18.99
C ASN A 378 26.03 17.90 -20.19
N ILE A 379 25.81 18.70 -21.25
CA ILE A 379 26.66 18.68 -22.46
C ILE A 379 28.00 19.31 -22.16
N ASP A 380 28.98 18.48 -21.82
CA ASP A 380 30.32 18.85 -21.49
C ASP A 380 31.26 18.96 -22.74
N LYS A 381 32.53 19.31 -22.50
CA LYS A 381 33.54 19.36 -23.56
C LYS A 381 33.77 17.99 -24.20
N ASN A 382 33.62 16.92 -23.44
CA ASN A 382 33.83 15.54 -23.88
C ASN A 382 32.75 15.09 -24.88
N PHE A 383 31.47 15.37 -24.56
CA PHE A 383 30.38 15.12 -25.49
C PHE A 383 30.55 15.90 -26.81
N ARG A 384 30.91 17.17 -26.71
CA ARG A 384 31.16 18.01 -27.91
C ARG A 384 32.34 17.49 -28.74
N HIS A 385 33.37 16.97 -28.11
CA HIS A 385 34.53 16.37 -28.79
C HIS A 385 34.11 15.08 -29.50
N GLN A 386 33.39 14.18 -28.84
CA GLN A 386 32.88 12.94 -29.41
C GLN A 386 31.96 13.20 -30.62
N LEU A 387 31.10 14.23 -30.53
CA LEU A 387 30.22 14.62 -31.62
C LEU A 387 31.01 15.14 -32.83
N LYS A 388 32.08 15.97 -32.60
CA LYS A 388 32.98 16.46 -33.66
C LYS A 388 33.71 15.33 -34.35
N GLU A 389 34.21 14.35 -33.62
CA GLU A 389 34.92 13.20 -34.21
C GLU A 389 33.98 12.35 -35.09
N LEU A 390 32.72 12.10 -34.65
CA LEU A 390 31.72 11.44 -35.45
C LEU A 390 31.35 12.18 -36.73
N ILE A 391 31.25 13.51 -36.67
CA ILE A 391 31.01 14.36 -37.87
C ILE A 391 32.20 14.27 -38.85
N LYS A 392 33.43 14.32 -38.36
CA LYS A 392 34.64 14.15 -39.21
C LYS A 392 34.68 12.77 -39.87
N GLU A 393 34.28 11.72 -39.17
CA GLU A 393 34.25 10.35 -39.69
C GLU A 393 33.18 10.16 -40.80
N LYS A 394 32.09 10.92 -40.74
CA LYS A 394 31.04 10.94 -41.77
C LYS A 394 31.41 11.77 -43.01
N LEU A 395 32.35 12.72 -42.89
CA LEU A 395 32.77 13.59 -43.97
C LEU A 395 33.97 13.02 -44.74
N LYS A 396 34.55 11.91 -44.26
CA LYS A 396 35.54 11.09 -44.97
C LYS A 396 34.86 9.95 -45.72
#